data_c96e09a38b3dd2f99741b1f107190b52
#
_entry.id   c96e09a38b3dd2f99741b1f107190b52
#
_cell.length_a   1.000
_cell.length_b   1.000
_cell.length_c   1.000
_cell.angle_alpha   90.00
_cell.angle_beta   90.00
_cell.angle_gamma   90.00
#
_symmetry.space_group_name_H-M   'P 1'
#
loop_
_entity.id
_entity.type
_entity.pdbx_description
1 polymer ?
#
loop_
_entity_poly.entity_id
_entity_poly.type
_entity_poly.pdbx_seq_one_letter_code
_entity_poly.pdbx_strand_id
1 'polypeptide(L)'
;GQTGQQLLLGAYSALSRQVQKGTVKLYTRYEMLDLVVIEGRARGIIARNLVTGEIERFAAHAVVIGTGGYGNAFFLSTNAMGSNGSVAIQCYKKGAYFANPCFAQIHPTCIPVHGDKQSKLTLMSESLRNDGRIWVPKKIEDAKALQAGTKKPTEIPDEDRDFYLERRYPAFSNLVPRDVASRAAKERCDAGFGVNNTGLAVFLDFKYAIDRLGEDVVRARYGNLFDMYEEITD
;
A
#
# COMPACT_ATOMS: atom_id res chain seq x y z
N GLY A 1 -9.39 -4.63 10.03
CA GLY A 1 -9.83 -3.30 10.29
C GLY A 1 -10.80 -2.71 9.26
N GLN A 2 -12.00 -2.34 9.72
CA GLN A 2 -13.02 -1.74 8.84
C GLN A 2 -13.10 -0.21 8.96
N THR A 3 -12.25 0.41 9.78
CA THR A 3 -12.32 1.86 10.09
C THR A 3 -12.22 2.73 8.84
N GLY A 4 -11.28 2.45 7.94
CA GLY A 4 -11.11 3.21 6.69
C GLY A 4 -12.31 3.07 5.76
N GLN A 5 -12.85 1.86 5.63
CA GLN A 5 -14.05 1.60 4.84
C GLN A 5 -15.27 2.35 5.39
N GLN A 6 -15.50 2.30 6.69
CA GLN A 6 -16.61 2.98 7.34
C GLN A 6 -16.49 4.50 7.22
N LEU A 7 -15.28 5.05 7.37
CA LEU A 7 -15.03 6.47 7.16
C LEU A 7 -15.37 6.90 5.72
N LEU A 8 -14.90 6.13 4.74
CA LEU A 8 -15.17 6.40 3.32
C LEU A 8 -16.67 6.33 3.01
N LEU A 9 -17.35 5.27 3.43
CA LEU A 9 -18.79 5.09 3.19
C LEU A 9 -19.62 6.18 3.87
N GLY A 10 -19.27 6.57 5.10
CA GLY A 10 -19.93 7.65 5.82
C GLY A 10 -19.77 9.00 5.12
N ALA A 11 -18.55 9.34 4.71
CA ALA A 11 -18.27 10.58 3.97
C ALA A 11 -18.95 10.60 2.59
N TYR A 12 -18.91 9.47 1.86
CA TYR A 12 -19.56 9.36 0.56
C TYR A 12 -21.09 9.47 0.65
N SER A 13 -21.69 8.85 1.67
CA SER A 13 -23.13 8.98 1.93
C SER A 13 -23.55 10.43 2.24
N ALA A 14 -22.72 11.15 3.01
CA ALA A 14 -22.96 12.56 3.30
C ALA A 14 -22.86 13.41 2.02
N LEU A 15 -21.84 13.17 1.19
CA LEU A 15 -21.68 13.82 -0.11
C LEU A 15 -22.87 13.56 -1.04
N SER A 16 -23.30 12.29 -1.15
CA SER A 16 -24.41 11.88 -2.02
C SER A 16 -25.71 12.59 -1.65
N ARG A 17 -25.97 12.84 -0.36
CA ARG A 17 -27.13 13.64 0.07
C ARG A 17 -27.06 15.10 -0.43
N GLN A 18 -25.86 15.68 -0.49
CA GLN A 18 -25.69 17.05 -1.00
C GLN A 18 -25.81 17.11 -2.53
N VAL A 19 -25.32 16.07 -3.21
CA VAL A 19 -25.51 15.93 -4.67
C VAL A 19 -27.01 15.82 -4.99
N GLN A 20 -27.75 14.99 -4.26
CA GLN A 20 -29.20 14.84 -4.44
C GLN A 20 -29.98 16.15 -4.19
N LYS A 21 -29.55 16.96 -3.21
CA LYS A 21 -30.12 18.28 -2.95
C LYS A 21 -29.76 19.34 -3.99
N GLY A 22 -28.87 19.04 -4.93
CA GLY A 22 -28.38 19.99 -5.94
C GLY A 22 -27.39 21.03 -5.41
N THR A 23 -26.97 20.95 -4.15
CA THR A 23 -25.97 21.86 -3.56
C THR A 23 -24.55 21.53 -3.97
N VAL A 24 -24.32 20.32 -4.44
CA VAL A 24 -23.03 19.83 -4.97
C VAL A 24 -23.25 19.22 -6.35
N LYS A 25 -22.41 19.61 -7.29
CA LYS A 25 -22.27 18.90 -8.58
C LYS A 25 -21.07 17.98 -8.53
N LEU A 26 -21.26 16.70 -8.87
CA LEU A 26 -20.22 15.70 -8.91
C LEU A 26 -19.86 15.41 -10.37
N TYR A 27 -18.60 15.63 -10.72
CA TYR A 27 -18.04 15.35 -12.04
C TYR A 27 -17.15 14.11 -11.96
N THR A 28 -17.71 12.95 -12.29
CA THR A 28 -16.98 11.69 -12.34
C THR A 28 -16.28 11.52 -13.68
N ARG A 29 -15.15 10.79 -13.70
CA ARG A 29 -14.33 10.57 -14.90
C ARG A 29 -13.80 11.87 -15.52
N TYR A 30 -13.37 12.79 -14.69
CA TYR A 30 -12.64 13.98 -15.08
C TYR A 30 -11.20 13.94 -14.57
N GLU A 31 -10.30 14.39 -15.42
CA GLU A 31 -8.87 14.55 -15.09
C GLU A 31 -8.54 16.04 -15.01
N MET A 32 -8.03 16.50 -13.87
CA MET A 32 -7.54 17.87 -13.76
C MET A 32 -6.23 18.01 -14.53
N LEU A 33 -6.19 18.94 -15.47
CA LEU A 33 -5.03 19.23 -16.31
C LEU A 33 -4.20 20.40 -15.78
N ASP A 34 -4.84 21.43 -15.24
CA ASP A 34 -4.15 22.63 -14.78
C ASP A 34 -4.94 23.37 -13.69
N LEU A 35 -4.21 24.11 -12.85
CA LEU A 35 -4.75 25.06 -11.88
C LEU A 35 -4.78 26.45 -12.51
N VAL A 36 -5.92 27.12 -12.49
CA VAL A 36 -6.05 28.50 -12.94
C VAL A 36 -5.73 29.45 -11.81
N VAL A 37 -4.64 30.22 -11.96
CA VAL A 37 -4.22 31.25 -11.01
C VAL A 37 -4.34 32.61 -11.68
N ILE A 38 -5.08 33.54 -11.05
CA ILE A 38 -5.24 34.92 -11.50
C ILE A 38 -4.89 35.82 -10.31
N GLU A 39 -3.99 36.76 -10.52
CA GLU A 39 -3.53 37.70 -9.48
C GLU A 39 -3.09 36.99 -8.17
N GLY A 40 -2.37 35.88 -8.31
CA GLY A 40 -1.88 35.09 -7.18
C GLY A 40 -2.95 34.26 -6.43
N ARG A 41 -4.17 34.17 -6.95
CA ARG A 41 -5.29 33.43 -6.34
C ARG A 41 -5.73 32.28 -7.22
N ALA A 42 -5.95 31.11 -6.62
CA ALA A 42 -6.57 29.97 -7.31
C ALA A 42 -8.04 30.30 -7.61
N ARG A 43 -8.39 30.34 -8.90
CA ARG A 43 -9.70 30.77 -9.41
C ARG A 43 -10.47 29.69 -10.14
N GLY A 44 -9.93 28.50 -10.24
CA GLY A 44 -10.57 27.38 -10.90
C GLY A 44 -9.58 26.37 -11.40
N ILE A 45 -10.09 25.44 -12.19
CA ILE A 45 -9.30 24.37 -12.81
C ILE A 45 -9.66 24.23 -14.30
N ILE A 46 -8.75 23.64 -15.05
CA ILE A 46 -8.99 23.08 -16.37
C ILE A 46 -9.00 21.56 -16.22
N ALA A 47 -10.03 20.92 -16.72
CA ALA A 47 -10.17 19.47 -16.65
C ALA A 47 -10.57 18.88 -18.00
N ARG A 48 -10.21 17.62 -18.21
CA ARG A 48 -10.62 16.81 -19.35
C ARG A 48 -11.72 15.85 -18.93
N ASN A 49 -12.79 15.82 -19.68
CA ASN A 49 -13.76 14.74 -19.61
C ASN A 49 -13.15 13.48 -20.24
N LEU A 50 -12.95 12.43 -19.45
CA LEU A 50 -12.31 11.19 -19.91
C LEU A 50 -13.23 10.33 -20.79
N VAL A 51 -14.52 10.65 -20.88
CA VAL A 51 -15.46 9.94 -21.74
C VAL A 51 -15.49 10.57 -23.15
N THR A 52 -15.58 11.90 -23.21
CA THR A 52 -15.72 12.64 -24.49
C THR A 52 -14.39 13.15 -25.02
N GLY A 53 -13.37 13.30 -24.17
CA GLY A 53 -12.09 13.94 -24.51
C GLY A 53 -12.12 15.49 -24.45
N GLU A 54 -13.28 16.08 -24.21
CA GLU A 54 -13.44 17.54 -24.18
C GLU A 54 -12.72 18.18 -23.00
N ILE A 55 -12.19 19.39 -23.23
CA ILE A 55 -11.54 20.19 -22.21
C ILE A 55 -12.50 21.25 -21.71
N GLU A 56 -12.75 21.23 -20.41
CA GLU A 56 -13.69 22.14 -19.75
C GLU A 56 -13.00 23.03 -18.72
N ARG A 57 -13.59 24.20 -18.46
CA ARG A 57 -13.14 25.19 -17.49
C ARG A 57 -14.12 25.26 -16.34
N PHE A 58 -13.60 25.14 -15.12
CA PHE A 58 -14.38 25.24 -13.89
C PHE A 58 -13.91 26.46 -13.11
N ALA A 59 -14.70 27.54 -13.10
CA ALA A 59 -14.40 28.71 -12.28
C ALA A 59 -14.87 28.51 -10.84
N ALA A 60 -14.08 28.97 -9.87
CA ALA A 60 -14.41 28.86 -8.46
C ALA A 60 -13.76 29.98 -7.64
N HIS A 61 -14.37 30.32 -6.51
CA HIS A 61 -13.79 31.27 -5.54
C HIS A 61 -12.62 30.67 -4.74
N ALA A 62 -12.61 29.33 -4.57
CA ALA A 62 -11.55 28.56 -3.93
C ALA A 62 -11.41 27.20 -4.60
N VAL A 63 -10.22 26.64 -4.56
CA VAL A 63 -9.92 25.29 -5.05
C VAL A 63 -9.31 24.48 -3.91
N VAL A 64 -9.92 23.33 -3.60
CA VAL A 64 -9.44 22.39 -2.61
C VAL A 64 -8.88 21.17 -3.33
N ILE A 65 -7.64 20.80 -3.04
CA ILE A 65 -6.98 19.64 -3.62
C ILE A 65 -6.98 18.49 -2.59
N GLY A 66 -7.68 17.43 -2.92
CA GLY A 66 -7.83 16.24 -2.05
C GLY A 66 -7.52 14.95 -2.81
N THR A 67 -6.48 14.93 -3.63
CA THR A 67 -6.15 13.85 -4.57
C THR A 67 -5.39 12.67 -3.95
N GLY A 68 -5.21 12.68 -2.63
CA GLY A 68 -4.47 11.64 -1.92
C GLY A 68 -2.96 11.69 -2.19
N GLY A 69 -2.31 10.55 -2.03
CA GLY A 69 -0.87 10.42 -2.18
C GLY A 69 -0.39 10.28 -3.62
N TYR A 70 0.89 10.09 -3.78
CA TYR A 70 1.57 9.94 -5.08
C TYR A 70 2.42 8.65 -5.14
N GLY A 71 1.96 7.59 -4.46
CA GLY A 71 2.69 6.31 -4.39
C GLY A 71 3.01 5.70 -5.75
N ASN A 72 2.14 5.90 -6.76
CA ASN A 72 2.39 5.40 -8.12
C ASN A 72 3.42 6.21 -8.93
N ALA A 73 4.04 7.23 -8.34
CA ALA A 73 5.28 7.80 -8.86
C ALA A 73 6.50 6.89 -8.60
N PHE A 74 6.36 5.91 -7.72
CA PHE A 74 7.41 4.97 -7.33
C PHE A 74 7.12 3.55 -7.86
N PHE A 75 8.18 2.80 -8.06
CA PHE A 75 8.10 1.40 -8.46
C PHE A 75 7.47 0.54 -7.34
N LEU A 76 6.65 -0.44 -7.72
CA LEU A 76 5.95 -1.37 -6.82
C LEU A 76 5.09 -0.70 -5.74
N SER A 77 4.28 0.27 -6.15
CA SER A 77 3.31 0.91 -5.25
C SER A 77 2.16 -0.02 -4.87
N THR A 78 1.66 0.15 -3.64
CA THR A 78 0.39 -0.45 -3.17
C THR A 78 -0.81 0.48 -3.34
N ASN A 79 -0.59 1.73 -3.78
CA ASN A 79 -1.63 2.73 -3.94
C ASN A 79 -2.47 2.52 -5.21
N ALA A 80 -3.67 3.09 -5.23
CA ALA A 80 -4.50 3.13 -6.44
C ALA A 80 -3.77 3.82 -7.59
N MET A 81 -4.02 3.40 -8.83
CA MET A 81 -3.31 3.89 -10.03
C MET A 81 -3.42 5.41 -10.23
N GLY A 82 -4.52 6.01 -9.77
CA GLY A 82 -4.71 7.47 -9.80
C GLY A 82 -3.86 8.25 -8.80
N SER A 83 -3.19 7.59 -7.85
CA SER A 83 -2.31 8.22 -6.86
C SER A 83 -0.91 8.47 -7.45
N ASN A 84 -0.83 9.27 -8.53
CA ASN A 84 0.37 9.47 -9.34
C ASN A 84 1.01 10.87 -9.20
N GLY A 85 0.41 11.76 -8.40
CA GLY A 85 0.93 13.10 -8.15
C GLY A 85 0.70 14.12 -9.25
N SER A 86 -0.01 13.79 -10.34
CA SER A 86 -0.20 14.69 -11.49
C SER A 86 -0.81 16.04 -11.09
N VAL A 87 -1.86 16.03 -10.28
CA VAL A 87 -2.51 17.26 -9.80
C VAL A 87 -1.60 18.06 -8.86
N ALA A 88 -0.95 17.37 -7.93
CA ALA A 88 -0.07 18.01 -6.95
C ALA A 88 1.09 18.75 -7.65
N ILE A 89 1.70 18.16 -8.67
CA ILE A 89 2.80 18.80 -9.42
C ILE A 89 2.31 20.00 -10.25
N GLN A 90 1.08 19.99 -10.78
CA GLN A 90 0.54 21.16 -11.46
C GLN A 90 0.32 22.31 -10.49
N CYS A 91 -0.19 22.05 -9.29
CA CYS A 91 -0.32 23.05 -8.25
C CYS A 91 1.05 23.62 -7.82
N TYR A 92 2.06 22.75 -7.66
CA TYR A 92 3.43 23.17 -7.36
C TYR A 92 4.01 24.10 -8.44
N LYS A 93 3.86 23.76 -9.72
CA LYS A 93 4.29 24.60 -10.84
C LYS A 93 3.61 25.99 -10.87
N LYS A 94 2.45 26.10 -10.24
CA LYS A 94 1.71 27.38 -10.11
C LYS A 94 1.99 28.11 -8.79
N GLY A 95 2.98 27.66 -8.01
CA GLY A 95 3.47 28.35 -6.82
C GLY A 95 2.95 27.78 -5.48
N ALA A 96 2.23 26.65 -5.48
CA ALA A 96 1.88 25.99 -4.23
C ALA A 96 3.11 25.36 -3.57
N TYR A 97 3.19 25.40 -2.24
CA TYR A 97 4.26 24.79 -1.49
C TYR A 97 3.97 23.32 -1.20
N PHE A 98 5.04 22.52 -1.21
CA PHE A 98 5.03 21.15 -0.67
C PHE A 98 5.60 21.17 0.74
N ALA A 99 4.88 20.55 1.68
CA ALA A 99 5.39 20.30 3.02
C ALA A 99 5.93 18.87 3.11
N ASN A 100 7.14 18.72 3.61
CA ASN A 100 7.80 17.45 3.89
C ASN A 100 7.76 16.44 2.72
N PRO A 101 8.17 16.80 1.49
CA PRO A 101 8.02 15.93 0.32
C PRO A 101 8.89 14.67 0.37
N CYS A 102 9.88 14.64 1.28
CA CYS A 102 10.75 13.47 1.49
C CYS A 102 10.10 12.36 2.34
N PHE A 103 8.99 12.63 3.03
CA PHE A 103 8.31 11.61 3.82
C PHE A 103 7.38 10.77 2.93
N ALA A 104 7.84 9.57 2.60
CA ALA A 104 7.04 8.54 1.96
C ALA A 104 6.72 7.44 2.98
N GLN A 105 5.48 6.98 3.01
CA GLN A 105 5.07 5.82 3.78
C GLN A 105 4.91 4.62 2.84
N ILE A 106 5.61 3.52 3.16
CA ILE A 106 5.49 2.24 2.46
C ILE A 106 4.71 1.28 3.35
N HIS A 107 3.77 0.53 2.76
CA HIS A 107 3.04 -0.51 3.48
C HIS A 107 3.79 -1.84 3.35
N PRO A 108 4.35 -2.39 4.45
CA PRO A 108 5.23 -3.57 4.37
C PRO A 108 4.45 -4.89 4.24
N THR A 109 3.15 -4.90 4.58
CA THR A 109 2.33 -6.11 4.53
C THR A 109 1.54 -6.13 3.23
N CYS A 110 2.11 -6.75 2.22
CA CYS A 110 1.53 -6.86 0.89
C CYS A 110 1.96 -8.18 0.23
N ILE A 111 1.15 -8.65 -0.72
CA ILE A 111 1.51 -9.77 -1.59
C ILE A 111 2.41 -9.22 -2.70
N PRO A 112 3.59 -9.80 -2.94
CA PRO A 112 4.43 -9.47 -4.10
C PRO A 112 3.67 -9.64 -5.41
N VAL A 113 4.13 -8.98 -6.47
CA VAL A 113 3.57 -9.17 -7.81
C VAL A 113 3.73 -10.64 -8.21
N HIS A 114 2.63 -11.29 -8.55
CA HIS A 114 2.58 -12.69 -8.95
C HIS A 114 1.81 -12.83 -10.27
N GLY A 115 2.44 -13.48 -11.24
CA GLY A 115 1.86 -13.66 -12.58
C GLY A 115 1.59 -12.37 -13.36
N ASP A 116 0.98 -12.52 -14.52
CA ASP A 116 0.77 -11.41 -15.48
C ASP A 116 -0.49 -10.58 -15.17
N LYS A 117 -1.35 -11.05 -14.29
CA LYS A 117 -2.64 -10.41 -13.98
C LYS A 117 -2.54 -9.34 -12.89
N GLN A 118 -1.46 -9.31 -12.14
CA GLN A 118 -1.25 -8.40 -11.03
C GLN A 118 -0.33 -7.25 -11.43
N SER A 119 -0.87 -6.06 -11.63
CA SER A 119 -0.14 -4.88 -12.10
C SER A 119 0.60 -4.11 -10.98
N LYS A 120 0.35 -4.43 -9.73
CA LYS A 120 0.93 -3.76 -8.55
C LYS A 120 0.94 -4.71 -7.34
N LEU A 121 1.63 -4.32 -6.27
CA LEU A 121 1.56 -5.03 -4.99
C LEU A 121 0.12 -5.00 -4.44
N THR A 122 -0.39 -6.14 -3.99
CA THR A 122 -1.69 -6.22 -3.33
C THR A 122 -1.53 -6.01 -1.83
N LEU A 123 -2.23 -5.00 -1.33
CA LEU A 123 -2.20 -4.63 0.08
C LEU A 123 -2.90 -5.70 0.93
N MET A 124 -2.22 -6.19 1.96
CA MET A 124 -2.77 -7.06 2.99
C MET A 124 -3.02 -6.29 4.29
N SER A 125 -3.89 -6.81 5.17
CA SER A 125 -4.10 -6.20 6.47
C SER A 125 -2.86 -6.29 7.36
N GLU A 126 -2.45 -5.18 7.98
CA GLU A 126 -1.36 -5.20 8.97
C GLU A 126 -1.70 -5.99 10.24
N SER A 127 -2.99 -6.27 10.49
CA SER A 127 -3.39 -7.13 11.60
C SER A 127 -2.78 -8.54 11.52
N LEU A 128 -2.36 -8.98 10.33
CA LEU A 128 -1.59 -10.23 10.17
C LEU A 128 -0.32 -10.26 11.04
N ARG A 129 0.31 -9.10 11.28
CA ARG A 129 1.50 -9.01 12.13
C ARG A 129 1.24 -9.14 13.64
N ASN A 130 -0.04 -9.15 14.05
CA ASN A 130 -0.40 -9.37 15.46
C ASN A 130 -0.07 -10.79 15.92
N ASP A 131 -0.26 -11.75 15.04
CA ASP A 131 -0.02 -13.17 15.33
C ASP A 131 1.04 -13.79 14.42
N GLY A 132 1.28 -13.22 13.23
CA GLY A 132 2.31 -13.66 12.30
C GLY A 132 3.71 -13.15 12.69
N ARG A 133 4.71 -14.01 12.51
CA ARG A 133 6.14 -13.70 12.76
C ARG A 133 6.87 -13.49 11.44
N ILE A 134 7.65 -12.42 11.36
CA ILE A 134 8.40 -12.06 10.14
C ILE A 134 9.83 -12.58 10.24
N TRP A 135 10.27 -13.29 9.21
CA TRP A 135 11.62 -13.85 9.16
C TRP A 135 12.20 -13.96 7.74
N VAL A 136 13.51 -14.12 7.68
CA VAL A 136 14.29 -14.54 6.50
C VAL A 136 15.26 -15.64 6.92
N PRO A 137 15.83 -16.44 5.98
CA PRO A 137 16.92 -17.37 6.33
C PRO A 137 18.14 -16.64 6.89
N LYS A 138 18.88 -17.28 7.78
CA LYS A 138 20.18 -16.77 8.27
C LYS A 138 21.31 -16.96 7.27
N LYS A 139 21.17 -17.93 6.35
CA LYS A 139 22.19 -18.28 5.35
C LYS A 139 21.75 -17.82 3.96
N ILE A 140 22.66 -17.21 3.21
CA ILE A 140 22.38 -16.73 1.84
C ILE A 140 22.12 -17.92 0.90
N GLU A 141 22.76 -19.05 1.14
CA GLU A 141 22.57 -20.29 0.38
C GLU A 141 21.12 -20.77 0.48
N ASP A 142 20.54 -20.73 1.67
CA ASP A 142 19.14 -21.07 1.89
C ASP A 142 18.19 -20.08 1.20
N ALA A 143 18.49 -18.77 1.24
CA ALA A 143 17.70 -17.78 0.53
C ALA A 143 17.72 -18.03 -0.99
N LYS A 144 18.90 -18.32 -1.57
CA LYS A 144 19.02 -18.68 -2.98
C LYS A 144 18.30 -19.96 -3.35
N ALA A 145 18.36 -20.99 -2.49
CA ALA A 145 17.63 -22.24 -2.71
C ALA A 145 16.10 -22.05 -2.67
N LEU A 146 15.61 -21.20 -1.78
CA LEU A 146 14.19 -20.82 -1.74
C LEU A 146 13.77 -20.00 -2.97
N GLN A 147 14.61 -19.05 -3.43
CA GLN A 147 14.38 -18.28 -4.65
C GLN A 147 14.32 -19.17 -5.90
N ALA A 148 15.17 -20.18 -5.96
CA ALA A 148 15.21 -21.16 -7.04
C ALA A 148 14.12 -22.25 -6.96
N GLY A 149 13.33 -22.28 -5.87
CA GLY A 149 12.33 -23.33 -5.63
C GLY A 149 12.91 -24.71 -5.34
N THR A 150 14.20 -24.82 -5.08
CA THR A 150 14.87 -26.09 -4.77
C THR A 150 14.80 -26.48 -3.29
N LYS A 151 14.33 -25.58 -2.43
CA LYS A 151 14.09 -25.76 -1.01
C LYS A 151 12.77 -25.14 -0.60
N LYS A 152 12.04 -25.77 0.34
CA LYS A 152 10.78 -25.25 0.86
C LYS A 152 11.01 -24.47 2.17
N PRO A 153 10.18 -23.51 2.52
CA PRO A 153 10.28 -22.77 3.80
C PRO A 153 10.22 -23.69 5.03
N THR A 154 9.46 -24.80 4.94
CA THR A 154 9.32 -25.79 6.01
C THR A 154 10.58 -26.59 6.27
N GLU A 155 11.53 -26.61 5.34
CA GLU A 155 12.83 -27.29 5.46
C GLU A 155 13.89 -26.41 6.13
N ILE A 156 13.58 -25.14 6.44
CA ILE A 156 14.46 -24.25 7.21
C ILE A 156 14.13 -24.43 8.70
N PRO A 157 15.04 -24.98 9.50
CA PRO A 157 14.81 -25.15 10.94
C PRO A 157 14.76 -23.79 11.64
N ASP A 158 14.11 -23.73 12.80
CA ASP A 158 13.86 -22.48 13.54
C ASP A 158 15.16 -21.76 13.93
N GLU A 159 16.22 -22.51 14.25
CA GLU A 159 17.55 -21.95 14.53
C GLU A 159 18.22 -21.28 13.34
N ASP A 160 17.85 -21.62 12.11
CA ASP A 160 18.35 -21.02 10.86
C ASP A 160 17.42 -19.89 10.32
N ARG A 161 16.37 -19.52 11.08
CA ARG A 161 15.49 -18.39 10.79
C ARG A 161 15.95 -17.12 11.52
N ASP A 162 16.11 -16.01 10.80
CA ASP A 162 16.35 -14.69 11.40
C ASP A 162 15.03 -13.94 11.56
N PHE A 163 14.49 -13.94 12.78
CA PHE A 163 13.36 -13.10 13.16
C PHE A 163 13.86 -11.68 13.42
N TYR A 164 14.30 -11.00 12.39
CA TYR A 164 15.10 -9.77 12.45
C TYR A 164 14.38 -8.60 13.13
N LEU A 165 13.05 -8.50 13.07
CA LEU A 165 12.30 -7.46 13.77
C LEU A 165 12.32 -7.68 15.28
N GLU A 166 12.08 -8.92 15.71
CA GLU A 166 12.12 -9.31 17.12
C GLU A 166 13.51 -9.10 17.72
N ARG A 167 14.55 -9.48 16.98
CA ARG A 167 15.94 -9.31 17.40
C ARG A 167 16.38 -7.85 17.48
N ARG A 168 15.97 -7.02 16.52
CA ARG A 168 16.40 -5.61 16.44
C ARG A 168 15.55 -4.69 17.32
N TYR A 169 14.28 -5.02 17.50
CA TYR A 169 13.29 -4.17 18.16
C TYR A 169 12.48 -4.95 19.21
N PRO A 170 13.12 -5.47 20.26
CA PRO A 170 12.47 -6.39 21.21
C PRO A 170 11.26 -5.78 21.93
N ALA A 171 11.20 -4.46 22.09
CA ALA A 171 10.07 -3.78 22.72
C ALA A 171 8.77 -3.79 21.87
N PHE A 172 8.90 -3.84 20.55
CA PHE A 172 7.77 -3.80 19.61
C PHE A 172 7.62 -5.09 18.81
N SER A 173 8.71 -5.85 18.68
CA SER A 173 8.73 -7.12 17.93
C SER A 173 8.19 -6.93 16.50
N ASN A 174 7.27 -7.79 16.05
CA ASN A 174 6.66 -7.68 14.73
C ASN A 174 5.69 -6.49 14.58
N LEU A 175 5.37 -5.77 15.67
CA LEU A 175 4.47 -4.62 15.68
C LEU A 175 5.17 -3.26 15.60
N VAL A 176 6.42 -3.24 15.17
CA VAL A 176 7.13 -1.98 14.87
C VAL A 176 6.35 -1.12 13.85
N PRO A 177 6.51 0.23 13.86
CA PRO A 177 5.90 1.10 12.87
C PRO A 177 6.17 0.65 11.43
N ARG A 178 5.26 0.97 10.51
CA ARG A 178 5.31 0.55 9.09
C ARG A 178 6.62 0.87 8.40
N ASP A 179 7.10 2.09 8.60
CA ASP A 179 8.35 2.58 8.00
C ASP A 179 9.57 1.82 8.54
N VAL A 180 9.56 1.45 9.81
CA VAL A 180 10.62 0.63 10.41
C VAL A 180 10.60 -0.78 9.84
N ALA A 181 9.41 -1.41 9.78
CA ALA A 181 9.26 -2.77 9.22
C ALA A 181 9.68 -2.83 7.75
N SER A 182 9.26 -1.86 6.93
CA SER A 182 9.59 -1.84 5.50
C SER A 182 11.07 -1.59 5.23
N ARG A 183 11.71 -0.66 5.95
CA ARG A 183 13.16 -0.45 5.83
C ARG A 183 13.95 -1.68 6.26
N ALA A 184 13.56 -2.30 7.37
CA ALA A 184 14.24 -3.52 7.84
C ALA A 184 14.08 -4.69 6.86
N ALA A 185 12.90 -4.86 6.24
CA ALA A 185 12.68 -5.85 5.19
C ALA A 185 13.55 -5.57 3.97
N LYS A 186 13.56 -4.31 3.49
CA LYS A 186 14.40 -3.91 2.36
C LYS A 186 15.89 -4.18 2.62
N GLU A 187 16.40 -3.84 3.80
CA GLU A 187 17.80 -4.14 4.17
C GLU A 187 18.12 -5.65 4.10
N ARG A 188 17.19 -6.52 4.50
CA ARG A 188 17.38 -7.97 4.38
C ARG A 188 17.41 -8.43 2.93
N CYS A 189 16.49 -7.91 2.11
CA CYS A 189 16.46 -8.20 0.68
C CYS A 189 17.74 -7.71 -0.03
N ASP A 190 18.15 -6.48 0.21
CA ASP A 190 19.38 -5.89 -0.37
C ASP A 190 20.65 -6.65 0.06
N ALA A 191 20.66 -7.22 1.27
CA ALA A 191 21.76 -8.04 1.75
C ALA A 191 21.74 -9.49 1.21
N GLY A 192 20.78 -9.83 0.34
CA GLY A 192 20.69 -11.15 -0.31
C GLY A 192 19.91 -12.21 0.45
N PHE A 193 19.23 -11.85 1.55
CA PHE A 193 18.41 -12.78 2.35
C PHE A 193 16.94 -12.78 1.96
N GLY A 194 16.53 -11.98 0.98
CA GLY A 194 15.17 -11.94 0.49
C GLY A 194 14.74 -13.28 -0.10
N VAL A 195 13.45 -13.54 -0.06
CA VAL A 195 12.83 -14.77 -0.54
C VAL A 195 11.93 -14.50 -1.74
N ASN A 196 11.17 -15.51 -2.21
CA ASN A 196 10.47 -15.48 -3.48
C ASN A 196 11.45 -15.45 -4.68
N ASN A 197 10.98 -15.74 -5.88
CA ASN A 197 11.77 -15.79 -7.11
C ASN A 197 12.49 -14.47 -7.44
N THR A 198 11.99 -13.35 -6.92
CA THR A 198 12.60 -12.02 -7.11
C THR A 198 13.64 -11.67 -6.04
N GLY A 199 13.68 -12.36 -4.91
CA GLY A 199 14.48 -11.96 -3.75
C GLY A 199 13.99 -10.67 -3.04
N LEU A 200 12.80 -10.17 -3.38
CA LEU A 200 12.25 -8.91 -2.87
C LEU A 200 11.09 -9.12 -1.87
N ALA A 201 11.09 -10.25 -1.18
CA ALA A 201 10.07 -10.59 -0.19
C ALA A 201 10.70 -11.13 1.09
N VAL A 202 9.89 -11.20 2.14
CA VAL A 202 10.20 -11.84 3.43
C VAL A 202 9.03 -12.73 3.82
N PHE A 203 9.26 -13.72 4.68
CA PHE A 203 8.18 -14.56 5.17
C PHE A 203 7.40 -13.90 6.29
N LEU A 204 6.08 -14.13 6.26
CA LEU A 204 5.15 -13.90 7.36
C LEU A 204 4.55 -15.25 7.75
N ASP A 205 4.90 -15.78 8.90
CA ASP A 205 4.68 -17.16 9.31
C ASP A 205 3.68 -17.25 10.47
N PHE A 206 2.64 -18.02 10.28
CA PHE A 206 1.58 -18.25 11.27
C PHE A 206 1.72 -19.55 12.04
N LYS A 207 2.75 -20.39 11.75
CA LYS A 207 2.97 -21.67 12.44
C LYS A 207 2.89 -21.51 13.96
N TYR A 208 3.60 -20.53 14.52
CA TYR A 208 3.65 -20.31 15.98
C TYR A 208 2.31 -19.82 16.55
N ALA A 209 1.53 -19.11 15.77
CA ALA A 209 0.18 -18.72 16.19
C ALA A 209 -0.76 -19.91 16.17
N ILE A 210 -0.66 -20.78 15.18
CA ILE A 210 -1.44 -22.01 15.07
C ILE A 210 -1.08 -22.96 16.23
N ASP A 211 0.20 -23.15 16.49
CA ASP A 211 0.68 -24.00 17.60
C ASP A 211 0.18 -23.49 18.98
N ARG A 212 0.07 -22.18 19.16
CA ARG A 212 -0.35 -21.53 20.42
C ARG A 212 -1.85 -21.42 20.59
N LEU A 213 -2.58 -21.07 19.54
CA LEU A 213 -4.00 -20.68 19.59
C LEU A 213 -4.93 -21.76 19.02
N GLY A 214 -4.40 -22.67 18.20
CA GLY A 214 -5.14 -23.58 17.36
C GLY A 214 -5.51 -22.99 15.99
N GLU A 215 -5.58 -23.86 14.99
CA GLU A 215 -5.87 -23.47 13.60
C GLU A 215 -7.23 -22.78 13.45
N ASP A 216 -8.27 -23.30 14.11
CA ASP A 216 -9.63 -22.74 14.04
C ASP A 216 -9.67 -21.26 14.49
N VAL A 217 -8.94 -20.91 15.55
CA VAL A 217 -8.87 -19.53 16.04
C VAL A 217 -8.15 -18.63 15.04
N VAL A 218 -7.07 -19.10 14.45
CA VAL A 218 -6.31 -18.34 13.45
C VAL A 218 -7.15 -18.17 12.18
N ARG A 219 -7.84 -19.20 11.70
CA ARG A 219 -8.75 -19.11 10.56
C ARG A 219 -9.95 -18.22 10.84
N ALA A 220 -10.52 -18.24 12.03
CA ALA A 220 -11.60 -17.30 12.41
C ALA A 220 -11.15 -15.84 12.36
N ARG A 221 -9.88 -15.56 12.65
CA ARG A 221 -9.31 -14.19 12.63
C ARG A 221 -8.89 -13.73 11.23
N TYR A 222 -8.31 -14.61 10.43
CA TYR A 222 -7.57 -14.26 9.23
C TYR A 222 -7.96 -15.07 7.98
N GLY A 223 -8.91 -16.02 8.07
CA GLY A 223 -9.22 -16.96 7.00
C GLY A 223 -9.48 -16.28 5.66
N ASN A 224 -10.29 -15.23 5.66
CA ASN A 224 -10.57 -14.45 4.44
C ASN A 224 -9.33 -13.78 3.82
N LEU A 225 -8.27 -13.56 4.59
CA LEU A 225 -7.00 -13.02 4.08
C LEU A 225 -6.12 -14.15 3.53
N PHE A 226 -6.19 -15.35 4.10
CA PHE A 226 -5.53 -16.53 3.57
C PHE A 226 -6.15 -16.95 2.23
N ASP A 227 -7.49 -17.02 2.17
CA ASP A 227 -8.21 -17.31 0.94
C ASP A 227 -7.83 -16.32 -0.17
N MET A 228 -7.81 -15.03 0.15
CA MET A 228 -7.38 -13.99 -0.80
C MET A 228 -5.92 -14.17 -1.25
N TYR A 229 -5.04 -14.61 -0.36
CA TYR A 229 -3.64 -14.89 -0.70
C TYR A 229 -3.56 -16.07 -1.68
N GLU A 230 -4.23 -17.16 -1.38
CA GLU A 230 -4.31 -18.36 -2.22
C GLU A 230 -4.85 -18.03 -3.62
N GLU A 231 -5.97 -17.30 -3.71
CA GLU A 231 -6.54 -16.88 -4.99
C GLU A 231 -5.61 -16.02 -5.88
N ILE A 232 -4.67 -15.32 -5.28
CA ILE A 232 -3.73 -14.44 -6.01
C ILE A 232 -2.46 -15.19 -6.41
N THR A 233 -2.02 -16.16 -5.60
CA THR A 233 -0.71 -16.80 -5.76
C THR A 233 -0.75 -18.17 -6.45
N ASP A 234 -1.94 -18.77 -6.56
CA ASP A 234 -2.21 -19.98 -7.34
C ASP A 234 -2.50 -19.63 -8.82
#